data_194dd629b9d8bf5acc4b901202383d16
#
_entry.id   194dd629b9d8bf5acc4b901202383d16
#
_cell.length_a   1.000
_cell.length_b   1.000
_cell.length_c   1.000
_cell.angle_alpha   90.00
_cell.angle_beta   90.00
_cell.angle_gamma   90.00
#
_symmetry.space_group_name_H-M   'P 1'
#
loop_
_entity.id
_entity.type
_entity.pdbx_description
1 polymer ?
#
loop_
_entity_poly.entity_id
_entity_poly.type
_entity_poly.pdbx_seq_one_letter_code
_entity_poly.pdbx_strand_id
1 'polypeptide(L)'
;MTSPAERDDVPIISAEGVSKSFGSNRVLNNVSLAVKTRDVVCVIGPSGSGKTTLLRCLAMLESPSDGQIVMQGTTISTPAPDAAVRRAARAVRPEIGMVFQHFNLWPHKTVLENVIEAPLLVKRTPRTNAIATAEALLDKVGLADKRDAYPARLSGGQQQRVAIARALAMSPKVMLFDEPTSALDPELRREVLAVMRQLAAEGMTMLVVTHEMGFARHVGSRVVFMDRGEIVEEGAPVAFFSSPKTERAQRFLQQFED
;
A
#
# COMPACT_ATOMS: atom_id res chain seq x y z
N MET A 1 -13.96 1.41 -29.10
CA MET A 1 -13.94 0.26 -28.16
C MET A 1 -12.50 -0.27 -28.18
N THR A 2 -11.69 0.05 -27.16
CA THR A 2 -10.30 -0.43 -27.04
C THR A 2 -10.30 -1.93 -26.75
N SER A 3 -9.38 -2.66 -27.39
CA SER A 3 -9.19 -4.10 -27.23
C SER A 3 -8.91 -4.48 -25.77
N PRO A 4 -9.32 -5.68 -25.30
CA PRO A 4 -8.97 -6.15 -23.95
C PRO A 4 -7.48 -6.09 -23.63
N ALA A 5 -6.61 -6.35 -24.61
CA ALA A 5 -5.14 -6.30 -24.45
C ALA A 5 -4.59 -4.88 -24.23
N GLU A 6 -5.27 -3.82 -24.71
CA GLU A 6 -4.86 -2.43 -24.47
C GLU A 6 -5.24 -1.91 -23.09
N ARG A 7 -6.18 -2.57 -22.39
CA ARG A 7 -6.59 -2.20 -21.02
C ARG A 7 -5.61 -2.67 -19.95
N ASP A 8 -4.83 -3.72 -20.22
CA ASP A 8 -3.84 -4.25 -19.29
C ASP A 8 -2.55 -3.39 -19.22
N ASP A 9 -2.36 -2.46 -20.16
CA ASP A 9 -1.15 -1.61 -20.20
C ASP A 9 -1.32 -0.27 -19.48
N VAL A 10 -2.55 0.14 -19.16
CA VAL A 10 -2.82 1.37 -18.38
C VAL A 10 -2.55 1.11 -16.90
N PRO A 11 -1.68 1.90 -16.26
CA PRO A 11 -1.45 1.77 -14.82
C PRO A 11 -2.75 1.96 -14.02
N ILE A 12 -2.94 1.13 -12.99
CA ILE A 12 -4.04 1.30 -12.04
C ILE A 12 -3.88 2.59 -11.25
N ILE A 13 -2.62 2.90 -10.86
CA ILE A 13 -2.25 4.15 -10.21
C ILE A 13 -0.82 4.53 -10.60
N SER A 14 -0.56 5.82 -10.79
CA SER A 14 0.78 6.35 -11.06
C SER A 14 1.05 7.66 -10.32
N ALA A 15 2.31 7.86 -9.98
CA ALA A 15 2.91 9.15 -9.68
C ALA A 15 3.65 9.62 -10.93
N GLU A 16 3.46 10.87 -11.35
CA GLU A 16 4.05 11.43 -12.55
C GLU A 16 4.77 12.73 -12.20
N GLY A 17 6.12 12.70 -12.20
CA GLY A 17 6.97 13.83 -11.90
C GLY A 17 6.77 14.39 -10.48
N VAL A 18 6.36 13.55 -9.53
CA VAL A 18 5.97 13.99 -8.18
C VAL A 18 7.16 14.51 -7.40
N SER A 19 7.06 15.77 -6.96
CA SER A 19 7.94 16.36 -5.95
C SER A 19 7.14 16.72 -4.71
N LYS A 20 7.74 16.60 -3.53
CA LYS A 20 7.13 17.01 -2.26
C LYS A 20 8.14 17.69 -1.37
N SER A 21 7.76 18.88 -0.90
CA SER A 21 8.52 19.64 0.10
C SER A 21 7.69 19.90 1.34
N PHE A 22 8.32 19.90 2.49
CA PHE A 22 7.77 20.35 3.77
C PHE A 22 8.62 21.55 4.22
N GLY A 23 8.08 22.76 4.07
CA GLY A 23 8.87 23.99 4.19
C GLY A 23 10.02 24.02 3.17
N SER A 24 11.25 24.19 3.64
CA SER A 24 12.46 24.18 2.80
C SER A 24 13.02 22.78 2.51
N ASN A 25 12.52 21.75 3.20
CA ASN A 25 13.02 20.39 3.04
C ASN A 25 12.31 19.67 1.89
N ARG A 26 13.02 19.39 0.80
CA ARG A 26 12.53 18.58 -0.32
C ARG A 26 12.71 17.10 0.00
N VAL A 27 11.60 16.37 0.14
CA VAL A 27 11.56 14.95 0.49
C VAL A 27 11.39 14.05 -0.73
N LEU A 28 10.66 14.51 -1.75
CA LEU A 28 10.56 13.83 -3.05
C LEU A 28 11.03 14.78 -4.15
N ASN A 29 11.76 14.25 -5.11
CA ASN A 29 12.34 14.99 -6.22
C ASN A 29 12.03 14.29 -7.55
N ASN A 30 11.05 14.81 -8.29
CA ASN A 30 10.67 14.36 -9.63
C ASN A 30 10.46 12.83 -9.74
N VAL A 31 9.71 12.24 -8.79
CA VAL A 31 9.47 10.79 -8.74
C VAL A 31 8.36 10.41 -9.70
N SER A 32 8.65 9.46 -10.60
CA SER A 32 7.66 8.84 -11.47
C SER A 32 7.61 7.33 -11.20
N LEU A 33 6.43 6.81 -10.89
CA LEU A 33 6.19 5.40 -10.58
C LEU A 33 4.82 5.00 -11.07
N ALA A 34 4.73 3.92 -11.83
CA ALA A 34 3.47 3.35 -12.29
C ALA A 34 3.26 1.97 -11.68
N VAL A 35 2.04 1.66 -11.25
CA VAL A 35 1.64 0.33 -10.74
C VAL A 35 0.56 -0.21 -11.66
N LYS A 36 0.81 -1.35 -12.29
CA LYS A 36 -0.15 -2.03 -13.17
C LYS A 36 -1.04 -2.98 -12.38
N THR A 37 -2.15 -3.39 -12.97
CA THR A 37 -3.05 -4.39 -12.38
C THR A 37 -2.29 -5.69 -12.10
N ARG A 38 -2.51 -6.26 -10.91
CA ARG A 38 -1.83 -7.46 -10.39
C ARG A 38 -0.33 -7.32 -10.11
N ASP A 39 0.23 -6.12 -10.23
CA ASP A 39 1.60 -5.87 -9.78
C ASP A 39 1.70 -5.95 -8.25
N VAL A 40 2.82 -6.49 -7.79
CA VAL A 40 3.30 -6.38 -6.41
C VAL A 40 4.60 -5.58 -6.46
N VAL A 41 4.48 -4.26 -6.37
CA VAL A 41 5.64 -3.36 -6.40
C VAL A 41 6.18 -3.19 -4.99
N CYS A 42 7.42 -3.61 -4.74
CA CYS A 42 8.10 -3.44 -3.46
C CYS A 42 9.02 -2.22 -3.52
N VAL A 43 8.76 -1.21 -2.69
CA VAL A 43 9.59 -0.02 -2.56
C VAL A 43 10.50 -0.19 -1.35
N ILE A 44 11.81 -0.21 -1.61
CA ILE A 44 12.86 -0.39 -0.60
C ILE A 44 13.83 0.80 -0.61
N GLY A 45 14.64 0.92 0.43
CA GLY A 45 15.63 1.99 0.55
C GLY A 45 15.85 2.42 2.00
N PRO A 46 16.86 3.24 2.27
CA PRO A 46 17.19 3.70 3.63
C PRO A 46 16.06 4.51 4.26
N SER A 47 16.08 4.61 5.59
CA SER A 47 15.17 5.50 6.32
C SER A 47 15.36 6.94 5.85
N GLY A 48 14.26 7.68 5.73
CA GLY A 48 14.29 9.06 5.23
C GLY A 48 14.41 9.21 3.71
N SER A 49 14.43 8.12 2.91
CA SER A 49 14.52 8.21 1.45
C SER A 49 13.23 8.68 0.75
N GLY A 50 12.13 8.91 1.48
CA GLY A 50 10.88 9.45 0.92
C GLY A 50 9.79 8.40 0.65
N LYS A 51 10.01 7.09 0.89
CA LYS A 51 9.07 6.00 0.60
C LYS A 51 7.67 6.21 1.15
N THR A 52 7.55 6.46 2.46
CA THR A 52 6.27 6.76 3.12
C THR A 52 5.61 8.01 2.55
N THR A 53 6.38 9.05 2.19
CA THR A 53 5.85 10.27 1.60
C THR A 53 5.28 10.00 0.20
N LEU A 54 5.97 9.22 -0.63
CA LEU A 54 5.44 8.79 -1.93
C LEU A 54 4.14 8.00 -1.77
N LEU A 55 4.12 7.05 -0.84
CA LEU A 55 2.92 6.25 -0.56
C LEU A 55 1.74 7.13 -0.10
N ARG A 56 1.99 8.13 0.76
CA ARG A 56 0.97 9.08 1.21
C ARG A 56 0.46 9.98 0.09
N CYS A 57 1.31 10.36 -0.86
CA CYS A 57 0.87 11.08 -2.05
C CYS A 57 -0.07 10.21 -2.90
N LEU A 58 0.30 8.94 -3.16
CA LEU A 58 -0.55 7.99 -3.88
C LEU A 58 -1.88 7.72 -3.17
N ALA A 59 -1.89 7.66 -1.83
CA ALA A 59 -3.10 7.51 -1.01
C ALA A 59 -3.94 8.80 -0.91
N MET A 60 -3.51 9.91 -1.53
CA MET A 60 -4.12 11.24 -1.40
C MET A 60 -4.22 11.72 0.06
N LEU A 61 -3.28 11.31 0.92
CA LEU A 61 -3.11 11.80 2.29
C LEU A 61 -2.20 13.04 2.31
N GLU A 62 -1.32 13.16 1.31
CA GLU A 62 -0.47 14.32 1.07
C GLU A 62 -0.66 14.79 -0.38
N SER A 63 -0.77 16.09 -0.59
CA SER A 63 -0.74 16.66 -1.94
C SER A 63 0.71 16.83 -2.40
N PRO A 64 1.05 16.52 -3.64
CA PRO A 64 2.37 16.81 -4.20
C PRO A 64 2.62 18.32 -4.21
N SER A 65 3.89 18.72 -4.15
CA SER A 65 4.30 20.11 -4.36
C SER A 65 4.50 20.42 -5.86
N ASP A 66 4.74 19.37 -6.66
CA ASP A 66 4.81 19.41 -8.13
C ASP A 66 4.48 18.02 -8.68
N GLY A 67 4.09 17.96 -9.97
CA GLY A 67 3.64 16.72 -10.61
C GLY A 67 2.19 16.36 -10.26
N GLN A 68 1.82 15.11 -10.52
CA GLN A 68 0.45 14.63 -10.31
C GLN A 68 0.37 13.16 -9.93
N ILE A 69 -0.78 12.79 -9.34
CA ILE A 69 -1.18 11.39 -9.15
C ILE A 69 -2.33 11.10 -10.10
N VAL A 70 -2.22 10.00 -10.82
CA VAL A 70 -3.22 9.54 -11.78
C VAL A 70 -3.71 8.15 -11.37
N MET A 71 -5.02 7.92 -11.43
CA MET A 71 -5.64 6.61 -11.23
C MET A 71 -6.53 6.28 -12.42
N GLN A 72 -6.26 5.13 -13.06
CA GLN A 72 -6.99 4.68 -14.25
C GLN A 72 -7.11 5.77 -15.34
N GLY A 73 -6.01 6.48 -15.61
CA GLY A 73 -5.96 7.57 -16.59
C GLY A 73 -6.61 8.89 -16.15
N THR A 74 -7.11 8.97 -14.92
CA THR A 74 -7.72 10.20 -14.38
C THR A 74 -6.83 10.82 -13.33
N THR A 75 -6.52 12.12 -13.46
CA THR A 75 -5.76 12.87 -12.45
C THR A 75 -6.59 13.04 -11.19
N ILE A 76 -6.03 12.62 -10.04
CA ILE A 76 -6.70 12.61 -8.73
C ILE A 76 -6.00 13.48 -7.68
N SER A 77 -4.76 13.90 -7.92
CA SER A 77 -4.06 14.82 -7.01
C SER A 77 -3.03 15.65 -7.78
N THR A 78 -2.98 16.94 -7.48
CA THR A 78 -2.02 17.92 -8.00
C THR A 78 -1.67 18.91 -6.88
N PRO A 79 -0.67 19.81 -7.05
CA PRO A 79 -0.34 20.84 -6.06
C PRO A 79 -1.52 21.78 -5.74
N ALA A 80 -2.28 22.13 -6.77
CA ALA A 80 -3.45 23.03 -6.66
C ALA A 80 -4.66 22.39 -7.36
N PRO A 81 -5.32 21.38 -6.74
CA PRO A 81 -6.41 20.66 -7.38
C PRO A 81 -7.62 21.55 -7.58
N ASP A 82 -8.14 21.59 -8.79
CA ASP A 82 -9.41 22.23 -9.12
C ASP A 82 -10.63 21.41 -8.66
N ALA A 83 -11.84 21.86 -8.98
CA ALA A 83 -13.06 21.17 -8.60
C ALA A 83 -13.21 19.79 -9.28
N ALA A 84 -12.69 19.63 -10.50
CA ALA A 84 -12.75 18.37 -11.24
C ALA A 84 -11.83 17.32 -10.61
N VAL A 85 -10.58 17.69 -10.32
CA VAL A 85 -9.61 16.84 -9.62
C VAL A 85 -10.13 16.43 -8.24
N ARG A 86 -10.68 17.37 -7.45
CA ARG A 86 -11.26 17.05 -6.13
C ARG A 86 -12.44 16.09 -6.23
N ARG A 87 -13.27 16.22 -7.27
CA ARG A 87 -14.41 15.31 -7.52
C ARG A 87 -13.89 13.90 -7.89
N ALA A 88 -12.93 13.81 -8.80
CA ALA A 88 -12.30 12.57 -9.20
C ALA A 88 -11.65 11.86 -7.99
N ALA A 89 -10.89 12.59 -7.17
CA ALA A 89 -10.27 12.08 -5.95
C ALA A 89 -11.30 11.46 -4.98
N ARG A 90 -12.43 12.14 -4.77
CA ARG A 90 -13.51 11.61 -3.90
C ARG A 90 -14.12 10.33 -4.44
N ALA A 91 -14.30 10.24 -5.77
CA ALA A 91 -14.89 9.08 -6.41
C ALA A 91 -14.00 7.83 -6.28
N VAL A 92 -12.68 7.97 -6.46
CA VAL A 92 -11.73 6.84 -6.47
C VAL A 92 -11.14 6.51 -5.10
N ARG A 93 -11.23 7.40 -4.11
CA ARG A 93 -10.66 7.16 -2.77
C ARG A 93 -11.07 5.82 -2.15
N PRO A 94 -12.33 5.34 -2.27
CA PRO A 94 -12.71 4.02 -1.76
C PRO A 94 -12.04 2.85 -2.49
N GLU A 95 -11.43 3.08 -3.64
CA GLU A 95 -10.75 2.07 -4.45
C GLU A 95 -9.27 1.90 -4.06
N ILE A 96 -8.78 2.72 -3.15
CA ILE A 96 -7.41 2.66 -2.62
C ILE A 96 -7.47 2.22 -1.17
N GLY A 97 -7.00 1.02 -0.89
CA GLY A 97 -6.81 0.53 0.48
C GLY A 97 -5.44 0.95 1.01
N MET A 98 -5.37 1.37 2.27
CA MET A 98 -4.10 1.68 2.91
C MET A 98 -3.97 0.98 4.26
N VAL A 99 -2.80 0.38 4.48
CA VAL A 99 -2.39 -0.27 5.71
C VAL A 99 -1.13 0.44 6.22
N PHE A 100 -1.20 0.97 7.43
CA PHE A 100 -0.15 1.77 8.05
C PHE A 100 0.78 0.90 8.91
N GLN A 101 1.95 1.43 9.22
CA GLN A 101 2.90 0.87 10.17
C GLN A 101 2.29 0.70 11.57
N HIS A 102 1.54 1.70 12.04
CA HIS A 102 0.70 1.61 13.23
C HIS A 102 -0.70 1.19 12.80
N PHE A 103 -1.29 0.25 13.49
CA PHE A 103 -2.52 -0.44 13.09
C PHE A 103 -3.73 0.49 12.89
N ASN A 104 -3.76 1.62 13.60
CA ASN A 104 -4.78 2.67 13.52
C ASN A 104 -6.22 2.13 13.66
N LEU A 105 -6.42 1.10 14.48
CA LEU A 105 -7.74 0.59 14.81
C LEU A 105 -8.45 1.54 15.78
N TRP A 106 -9.75 1.65 15.65
CA TRP A 106 -10.57 2.36 16.63
C TRP A 106 -10.63 1.56 17.93
N PRO A 107 -10.04 2.04 19.03
CA PRO A 107 -9.91 1.25 20.27
C PRO A 107 -11.24 0.97 20.98
N HIS A 108 -12.24 1.82 20.73
CA HIS A 108 -13.59 1.72 21.30
C HIS A 108 -14.56 0.88 20.47
N LYS A 109 -14.10 0.28 19.37
CA LYS A 109 -14.86 -0.59 18.48
C LYS A 109 -14.32 -2.00 18.50
N THR A 110 -15.18 -2.99 18.40
CA THR A 110 -14.79 -4.39 18.22
C THR A 110 -14.06 -4.59 16.88
N VAL A 111 -13.46 -5.74 16.70
CA VAL A 111 -12.84 -6.16 15.43
C VAL A 111 -13.84 -6.08 14.28
N LEU A 112 -15.01 -6.66 14.46
CA LEU A 112 -16.08 -6.59 13.44
C LEU A 112 -16.46 -5.15 13.12
N GLU A 113 -16.70 -4.33 14.13
CA GLU A 113 -17.07 -2.92 13.96
C GLU A 113 -15.98 -2.12 13.23
N ASN A 114 -14.69 -2.41 13.51
CA ASN A 114 -13.59 -1.80 12.77
C ASN A 114 -13.63 -2.14 11.27
N VAL A 115 -14.01 -3.36 10.91
CA VAL A 115 -14.04 -3.81 9.52
C VAL A 115 -15.26 -3.29 8.77
N ILE A 116 -16.45 -3.27 9.39
CA ILE A 116 -17.70 -2.88 8.71
C ILE A 116 -17.93 -1.38 8.62
N GLU A 117 -17.22 -0.54 9.38
CA GLU A 117 -17.49 0.90 9.48
C GLU A 117 -17.45 1.61 8.13
N ALA A 118 -16.36 1.46 7.39
CA ALA A 118 -16.20 2.12 6.11
C ALA A 118 -17.22 1.62 5.05
N PRO A 119 -17.48 0.32 4.88
CA PRO A 119 -18.57 -0.17 4.05
C PRO A 119 -19.93 0.44 4.38
N LEU A 120 -20.26 0.57 5.65
CA LEU A 120 -21.55 1.15 6.08
C LEU A 120 -21.63 2.65 5.76
N LEU A 121 -20.62 3.42 6.13
CA LEU A 121 -20.65 4.88 6.04
C LEU A 121 -20.37 5.42 4.64
N VAL A 122 -19.41 4.81 3.93
CA VAL A 122 -18.91 5.32 2.65
C VAL A 122 -19.66 4.68 1.48
N LYS A 123 -19.77 3.35 1.47
CA LYS A 123 -20.45 2.60 0.40
C LYS A 123 -21.95 2.45 0.64
N ARG A 124 -22.43 2.77 1.85
CA ARG A 124 -23.84 2.56 2.27
C ARG A 124 -24.31 1.11 2.07
N THR A 125 -23.39 0.17 2.24
CA THR A 125 -23.66 -1.26 2.14
C THR A 125 -24.66 -1.66 3.23
N PRO A 126 -25.70 -2.46 2.92
CA PRO A 126 -26.60 -2.98 3.95
C PRO A 126 -25.83 -3.71 5.05
N ARG A 127 -26.21 -3.50 6.32
CA ARG A 127 -25.46 -4.01 7.50
C ARG A 127 -25.26 -5.53 7.45
N THR A 128 -26.24 -6.27 7.01
CA THR A 128 -26.15 -7.74 6.85
C THR A 128 -25.05 -8.14 5.87
N ASN A 129 -24.97 -7.46 4.73
CA ASN A 129 -23.94 -7.72 3.71
C ASN A 129 -22.56 -7.30 4.20
N ALA A 130 -22.46 -6.15 4.89
CA ALA A 130 -21.20 -5.69 5.47
C ALA A 130 -20.66 -6.67 6.53
N ILE A 131 -21.54 -7.22 7.37
CA ILE A 131 -21.18 -8.25 8.37
C ILE A 131 -20.71 -9.52 7.67
N ALA A 132 -21.46 -10.06 6.71
CA ALA A 132 -21.07 -11.28 5.99
C ALA A 132 -19.72 -11.13 5.29
N THR A 133 -19.47 -9.97 4.63
CA THR A 133 -18.19 -9.67 4.02
C THR A 133 -17.07 -9.59 5.06
N ALA A 134 -17.33 -8.92 6.19
CA ALA A 134 -16.34 -8.78 7.24
C ALA A 134 -15.97 -10.12 7.87
N GLU A 135 -16.95 -10.99 8.13
CA GLU A 135 -16.70 -12.34 8.68
C GLU A 135 -15.85 -13.18 7.72
N ALA A 136 -16.13 -13.16 6.42
CA ALA A 136 -15.31 -13.84 5.41
C ALA A 136 -13.87 -13.27 5.35
N LEU A 137 -13.72 -11.95 5.51
CA LEU A 137 -12.39 -11.32 5.55
C LEU A 137 -11.64 -11.63 6.85
N LEU A 138 -12.32 -11.70 7.99
CA LEU A 138 -11.73 -12.10 9.26
C LEU A 138 -11.27 -13.56 9.23
N ASP A 139 -12.06 -14.45 8.61
CA ASP A 139 -11.64 -15.83 8.37
C ASP A 139 -10.41 -15.89 7.49
N LYS A 140 -10.40 -15.14 6.37
CA LYS A 140 -9.25 -15.03 5.46
C LYS A 140 -7.95 -14.61 6.14
N VAL A 141 -8.02 -13.70 7.12
CA VAL A 141 -6.83 -13.26 7.88
C VAL A 141 -6.62 -14.08 9.16
N GLY A 142 -7.35 -15.19 9.36
CA GLY A 142 -7.22 -16.12 10.48
C GLY A 142 -7.63 -15.53 11.84
N LEU A 143 -8.70 -14.71 11.86
CA LEU A 143 -9.20 -14.02 13.05
C LEU A 143 -10.73 -14.14 13.24
N ALA A 144 -11.34 -15.19 12.71
CA ALA A 144 -12.78 -15.41 12.85
C ALA A 144 -13.21 -15.47 14.33
N ASP A 145 -12.41 -16.10 15.20
CA ASP A 145 -12.63 -16.20 16.65
C ASP A 145 -12.47 -14.89 17.42
N LYS A 146 -11.90 -13.85 16.80
CA LYS A 146 -11.66 -12.53 17.40
C LYS A 146 -12.69 -11.47 17.03
N ARG A 147 -13.73 -11.86 16.30
CA ARG A 147 -14.80 -10.99 15.77
C ARG A 147 -15.31 -9.94 16.76
N ASP A 148 -15.58 -10.37 17.99
CA ASP A 148 -16.17 -9.52 19.03
C ASP A 148 -15.13 -9.00 20.05
N ALA A 149 -13.85 -9.25 19.80
CA ALA A 149 -12.76 -8.73 20.63
C ALA A 149 -12.51 -7.24 20.36
N TYR A 150 -11.97 -6.54 21.36
CA TYR A 150 -11.50 -5.17 21.19
C TYR A 150 -9.99 -5.16 20.86
N PRO A 151 -9.48 -4.13 20.15
CA PRO A 151 -8.07 -4.03 19.78
C PRO A 151 -7.09 -4.22 20.94
N ALA A 152 -7.42 -3.73 22.13
CA ALA A 152 -6.58 -3.88 23.32
C ALA A 152 -6.36 -5.35 23.78
N ARG A 153 -7.17 -6.29 23.30
CA ARG A 153 -7.05 -7.74 23.58
C ARG A 153 -6.33 -8.52 22.47
N LEU A 154 -5.77 -7.83 21.47
CA LEU A 154 -5.11 -8.42 20.33
C LEU A 154 -3.60 -8.21 20.39
N SER A 155 -2.83 -9.19 19.92
CA SER A 155 -1.41 -8.99 19.64
C SER A 155 -1.21 -7.97 18.51
N GLY A 156 -0.01 -7.40 18.38
CA GLY A 156 0.32 -6.47 17.31
C GLY A 156 0.07 -7.09 15.91
N GLY A 157 0.46 -8.35 15.71
CA GLY A 157 0.21 -9.07 14.44
C GLY A 157 -1.28 -9.29 14.17
N GLN A 158 -2.08 -9.57 15.21
CA GLN A 158 -3.53 -9.66 15.08
C GLN A 158 -4.14 -8.31 14.73
N GLN A 159 -3.71 -7.22 15.38
CA GLN A 159 -4.18 -5.86 15.06
C GLN A 159 -3.86 -5.48 13.61
N GLN A 160 -2.67 -5.82 13.12
CA GLN A 160 -2.28 -5.56 11.74
C GLN A 160 -3.12 -6.37 10.75
N ARG A 161 -3.42 -7.63 11.04
CA ARG A 161 -4.31 -8.46 10.20
C ARG A 161 -5.74 -7.92 10.18
N VAL A 162 -6.25 -7.38 11.30
CA VAL A 162 -7.53 -6.65 11.31
C VAL A 162 -7.46 -5.39 10.43
N ALA A 163 -6.36 -4.62 10.49
CA ALA A 163 -6.18 -3.45 9.62
C ALA A 163 -6.18 -3.81 8.12
N ILE A 164 -5.58 -4.96 7.77
CA ILE A 164 -5.65 -5.51 6.40
C ILE A 164 -7.10 -5.87 6.04
N ALA A 165 -7.81 -6.61 6.89
CA ALA A 165 -9.22 -6.97 6.65
C ALA A 165 -10.12 -5.73 6.50
N ARG A 166 -9.91 -4.70 7.34
CA ARG A 166 -10.61 -3.41 7.24
C ARG A 166 -10.38 -2.70 5.90
N ALA A 167 -9.14 -2.69 5.41
CA ALA A 167 -8.83 -2.10 4.10
C ALA A 167 -9.48 -2.91 2.96
N LEU A 168 -9.43 -4.25 3.03
CA LEU A 168 -10.05 -5.15 2.04
C LEU A 168 -11.57 -5.06 2.00
N ALA A 169 -12.22 -4.71 3.12
CA ALA A 169 -13.69 -4.58 3.19
C ALA A 169 -14.25 -3.51 2.25
N MET A 170 -13.41 -2.58 1.82
CA MET A 170 -13.73 -1.59 0.79
C MET A 170 -13.58 -2.13 -0.63
N SER A 171 -13.20 -3.41 -0.83
CA SER A 171 -12.92 -4.02 -2.15
C SER A 171 -12.05 -3.09 -3.01
N PRO A 172 -10.86 -2.72 -2.53
CA PRO A 172 -10.00 -1.77 -3.23
C PRO A 172 -9.42 -2.39 -4.51
N LYS A 173 -9.10 -1.55 -5.48
CA LYS A 173 -8.38 -1.95 -6.70
C LYS A 173 -6.87 -2.02 -6.50
N VAL A 174 -6.36 -1.28 -5.51
CA VAL A 174 -4.94 -1.29 -5.13
C VAL A 174 -4.82 -1.17 -3.61
N MET A 175 -3.90 -1.94 -3.04
CA MET A 175 -3.53 -1.91 -1.63
C MET A 175 -2.15 -1.27 -1.47
N LEU A 176 -2.08 -0.26 -0.63
CA LEU A 176 -0.85 0.45 -0.26
C LEU A 176 -0.44 0.03 1.16
N PHE A 177 0.78 -0.46 1.33
CA PHE A 177 1.31 -0.91 2.62
C PHE A 177 2.52 -0.06 3.02
N ASP A 178 2.42 0.64 4.14
CA ASP A 178 3.49 1.46 4.71
C ASP A 178 4.16 0.71 5.87
N GLU A 179 5.23 -0.03 5.58
CA GLU A 179 6.02 -0.81 6.54
C GLU A 179 5.16 -1.68 7.49
N PRO A 180 4.28 -2.55 6.96
CA PRO A 180 3.23 -3.21 7.74
C PRO A 180 3.74 -4.16 8.83
N THR A 181 5.04 -4.47 8.86
CA THR A 181 5.65 -5.42 9.80
C THR A 181 6.70 -4.81 10.71
N SER A 182 7.06 -3.54 10.53
CA SER A 182 8.20 -2.91 11.23
C SER A 182 8.00 -2.78 12.75
N ALA A 183 6.75 -2.70 13.21
CA ALA A 183 6.40 -2.61 14.64
C ALA A 183 6.13 -3.98 15.29
N LEU A 184 6.47 -5.10 14.62
CA LEU A 184 6.13 -6.45 15.06
C LEU A 184 7.37 -7.29 15.38
N ASP A 185 7.21 -8.19 16.38
CA ASP A 185 8.16 -9.24 16.66
C ASP A 185 8.27 -10.24 15.50
N PRO A 186 9.40 -10.97 15.35
CA PRO A 186 9.66 -11.86 14.20
C PRO A 186 8.57 -12.91 13.94
N GLU A 187 7.94 -13.46 14.99
CA GLU A 187 6.87 -14.46 14.85
C GLU A 187 5.60 -13.82 14.27
N LEU A 188 5.15 -12.70 14.85
CA LEU A 188 3.97 -11.98 14.41
C LEU A 188 4.14 -11.40 12.99
N ARG A 189 5.37 -11.04 12.64
CA ARG A 189 5.74 -10.59 11.31
C ARG A 189 5.46 -11.65 10.24
N ARG A 190 5.79 -12.92 10.52
CA ARG A 190 5.54 -14.05 9.60
C ARG A 190 4.06 -14.23 9.29
N GLU A 191 3.19 -14.05 10.28
CA GLU A 191 1.73 -14.16 10.12
C GLU A 191 1.18 -13.09 9.18
N VAL A 192 1.61 -11.83 9.34
CA VAL A 192 1.21 -10.72 8.46
C VAL A 192 1.72 -10.93 7.04
N LEU A 193 3.00 -11.31 6.89
CA LEU A 193 3.58 -11.60 5.57
C LEU A 193 2.90 -12.79 4.88
N ALA A 194 2.39 -13.78 5.64
CA ALA A 194 1.63 -14.90 5.07
C ALA A 194 0.31 -14.41 4.44
N VAL A 195 -0.42 -13.53 5.12
CA VAL A 195 -1.63 -12.91 4.57
C VAL A 195 -1.30 -12.10 3.32
N MET A 196 -0.24 -11.29 3.34
CA MET A 196 0.17 -10.50 2.18
C MET A 196 0.57 -11.37 0.98
N ARG A 197 1.26 -12.51 1.22
CA ARG A 197 1.58 -13.50 0.16
C ARG A 197 0.32 -14.09 -0.45
N GLN A 198 -0.67 -14.44 0.38
CA GLN A 198 -1.95 -14.95 -0.10
C GLN A 198 -2.66 -13.92 -0.98
N LEU A 199 -2.72 -12.64 -0.57
CA LEU A 199 -3.31 -11.57 -1.37
C LEU A 199 -2.61 -11.39 -2.72
N ALA A 200 -1.27 -11.48 -2.74
CA ALA A 200 -0.49 -11.44 -3.97
C ALA A 200 -0.84 -12.61 -4.91
N ALA A 201 -0.91 -13.83 -4.36
CA ALA A 201 -1.27 -15.04 -5.13
C ALA A 201 -2.69 -14.97 -5.71
N GLU A 202 -3.61 -14.28 -5.04
CA GLU A 202 -4.97 -14.01 -5.51
C GLU A 202 -5.04 -12.88 -6.56
N GLY A 203 -3.92 -12.24 -6.89
CA GLY A 203 -3.83 -11.19 -7.90
C GLY A 203 -4.20 -9.80 -7.40
N MET A 204 -4.12 -9.56 -6.08
CA MET A 204 -4.29 -8.20 -5.53
C MET A 204 -3.14 -7.31 -6.00
N THR A 205 -3.48 -6.15 -6.56
CA THR A 205 -2.50 -5.12 -6.90
C THR A 205 -1.98 -4.46 -5.64
N MET A 206 -0.68 -4.44 -5.44
CA MET A 206 -0.08 -3.93 -4.20
C MET A 206 1.15 -3.04 -4.47
N LEU A 207 1.26 -1.96 -3.70
CA LEU A 207 2.49 -1.22 -3.50
C LEU A 207 2.90 -1.34 -2.04
N VAL A 208 4.07 -1.89 -1.79
CA VAL A 208 4.54 -2.26 -0.45
C VAL A 208 5.85 -1.55 -0.14
N VAL A 209 5.83 -0.60 0.77
CA VAL A 209 7.04 -0.06 1.41
C VAL A 209 7.45 -1.06 2.49
N THR A 210 8.66 -1.61 2.37
CA THR A 210 9.09 -2.68 3.28
C THR A 210 10.60 -2.74 3.49
N HIS A 211 11.01 -3.27 4.63
CA HIS A 211 12.37 -3.73 4.93
C HIS A 211 12.51 -5.26 4.87
N GLU A 212 11.44 -5.96 4.50
CA GLU A 212 11.43 -7.43 4.38
C GLU A 212 11.99 -7.84 3.01
N MET A 213 13.33 -7.97 2.89
CA MET A 213 13.99 -8.27 1.62
C MET A 213 13.54 -9.62 1.05
N GLY A 214 13.28 -10.60 1.93
CA GLY A 214 12.74 -11.91 1.54
C GLY A 214 11.34 -11.80 0.89
N PHE A 215 10.47 -10.92 1.40
CA PHE A 215 9.18 -10.65 0.77
C PHE A 215 9.35 -9.98 -0.60
N ALA A 216 10.16 -8.94 -0.68
CA ALA A 216 10.43 -8.23 -1.93
C ALA A 216 11.02 -9.15 -3.00
N ARG A 217 11.92 -10.08 -2.62
CA ARG A 217 12.59 -11.03 -3.51
C ARG A 217 11.65 -12.11 -4.07
N HIS A 218 10.75 -12.65 -3.23
CA HIS A 218 9.98 -13.85 -3.59
C HIS A 218 8.52 -13.57 -3.97
N VAL A 219 7.97 -12.42 -3.59
CA VAL A 219 6.56 -12.06 -3.80
C VAL A 219 6.42 -10.85 -4.71
N GLY A 220 7.39 -9.96 -4.69
CA GLY A 220 7.41 -8.80 -5.57
C GLY A 220 7.41 -9.18 -7.04
N SER A 221 6.63 -8.49 -7.87
CA SER A 221 6.75 -8.52 -9.33
C SER A 221 7.82 -7.53 -9.81
N ARG A 222 8.04 -6.48 -9.03
CA ARG A 222 9.02 -5.42 -9.29
C ARG A 222 9.53 -4.82 -7.99
N VAL A 223 10.83 -4.51 -7.96
CA VAL A 223 11.49 -3.79 -6.86
C VAL A 223 11.87 -2.39 -7.33
N VAL A 224 11.59 -1.41 -6.49
CA VAL A 224 11.94 0.00 -6.69
C VAL A 224 12.81 0.43 -5.52
N PHE A 225 14.04 0.82 -5.81
CA PHE A 225 14.98 1.33 -4.80
C PHE A 225 14.95 2.86 -4.80
N MET A 226 14.59 3.41 -3.65
CA MET A 226 14.57 4.86 -3.42
C MET A 226 15.70 5.30 -2.50
N ASP A 227 16.37 6.37 -2.87
CA ASP A 227 17.33 7.08 -2.03
C ASP A 227 17.24 8.59 -2.25
N ARG A 228 17.32 9.37 -1.16
CA ARG A 228 17.31 10.85 -1.16
C ARG A 228 16.18 11.48 -1.97
N GLY A 229 14.98 10.88 -1.89
CA GLY A 229 13.79 11.39 -2.56
C GLY A 229 13.67 11.04 -4.04
N GLU A 230 14.49 10.18 -4.56
CA GLU A 230 14.51 9.77 -5.97
C GLU A 230 14.41 8.25 -6.10
N ILE A 231 13.87 7.77 -7.23
CA ILE A 231 14.01 6.38 -7.65
C ILE A 231 15.37 6.24 -8.31
N VAL A 232 16.26 5.46 -7.68
CA VAL A 232 17.63 5.27 -8.13
C VAL A 232 17.75 4.07 -9.07
N GLU A 233 16.97 3.02 -8.78
CA GLU A 233 16.98 1.79 -9.58
C GLU A 233 15.65 1.07 -9.44
N GLU A 234 15.18 0.45 -10.53
CA GLU A 234 14.05 -0.45 -10.52
C GLU A 234 14.30 -1.66 -11.42
N GLY A 235 13.68 -2.79 -11.09
CA GLY A 235 13.82 -4.00 -11.88
C GLY A 235 13.05 -5.18 -11.33
N ALA A 236 13.12 -6.29 -12.08
CA ALA A 236 12.61 -7.58 -11.62
C ALA A 236 13.39 -8.03 -10.37
N PRO A 237 12.74 -8.63 -9.36
CA PRO A 237 13.38 -8.97 -8.09
C PRO A 237 14.65 -9.78 -8.25
N VAL A 238 14.62 -10.85 -9.08
CA VAL A 238 15.78 -11.70 -9.30
C VAL A 238 16.98 -10.90 -9.79
N ALA A 239 16.80 -10.06 -10.80
CA ALA A 239 17.89 -9.24 -11.35
C ALA A 239 18.36 -8.19 -10.34
N PHE A 240 17.45 -7.52 -9.64
CA PHE A 240 17.78 -6.50 -8.66
C PHE A 240 18.60 -7.04 -7.49
N PHE A 241 18.22 -8.18 -6.93
CA PHE A 241 18.91 -8.78 -5.77
C PHE A 241 20.18 -9.56 -6.12
N SER A 242 20.32 -10.05 -7.36
CA SER A 242 21.54 -10.79 -7.75
C SER A 242 22.60 -9.90 -8.40
N SER A 243 22.21 -8.82 -9.07
CA SER A 243 23.11 -7.94 -9.81
C SER A 243 22.57 -6.50 -9.85
N PRO A 244 22.54 -5.80 -8.70
CA PRO A 244 22.14 -4.41 -8.65
C PRO A 244 23.07 -3.56 -9.49
N LYS A 245 22.50 -2.66 -10.30
CA LYS A 245 23.26 -1.89 -11.31
C LYS A 245 23.93 -0.65 -10.72
N THR A 246 23.30 -0.05 -9.70
CA THR A 246 23.82 1.20 -9.11
C THR A 246 24.64 0.91 -7.87
N GLU A 247 25.73 1.63 -7.70
CA GLU A 247 26.59 1.52 -6.51
C GLU A 247 25.80 1.76 -5.20
N ARG A 248 24.80 2.64 -5.25
CA ARG A 248 23.91 2.92 -4.10
C ARG A 248 23.06 1.70 -3.71
N ALA A 249 22.47 0.99 -4.69
CA ALA A 249 21.71 -0.22 -4.45
C ALA A 249 22.62 -1.35 -3.93
N GLN A 250 23.83 -1.49 -4.50
CA GLN A 250 24.82 -2.48 -4.04
C GLN A 250 25.17 -2.26 -2.56
N ARG A 251 25.54 -1.04 -2.17
CA ARG A 251 25.87 -0.70 -0.77
C ARG A 251 24.68 -0.89 0.17
N PHE A 252 23.47 -0.62 -0.29
CA PHE A 252 22.28 -0.82 0.51
C PHE A 252 22.02 -2.31 0.76
N LEU A 253 22.12 -3.15 -0.26
CA LEU A 253 21.87 -4.59 -0.15
C LEU A 253 22.92 -5.31 0.70
N GLN A 254 24.18 -4.89 0.66
CA GLN A 254 25.25 -5.44 1.52
C GLN A 254 24.90 -5.40 3.02
N GLN A 255 24.04 -4.51 3.47
CA GLN A 255 23.59 -4.42 4.86
C GLN A 255 22.63 -5.55 5.28
N PHE A 256 22.16 -6.36 4.33
CA PHE A 256 21.19 -7.45 4.53
C PHE A 256 21.73 -8.82 4.10
N GLU A 257 23.02 -8.92 3.79
CA GLU A 257 23.69 -10.18 3.38
C GLU A 257 24.34 -10.92 4.55
N ASP A 258 24.20 -10.41 5.80
CA ASP A 258 24.71 -11.06 7.03
C ASP A 258 23.70 -12.05 7.65
#